data_80268708a33d3693cf6afeaed3d2fed8
#
_entry.id   80268708a33d3693cf6afeaed3d2fed8
#
_cell.length_a   1.000
_cell.length_b   1.000
_cell.length_c   1.000
_cell.angle_alpha   90.00
_cell.angle_beta   90.00
_cell.angle_gamma   90.00
#
_symmetry.space_group_name_H-M   'P 1'
#
loop_
_entity.id
_entity.type
_entity.pdbx_description
1 polymer ?
#
loop_
_entity_poly.entity_id
_entity_poly.type
_entity_poly.pdbx_seq_one_letter_code
_entity_poly.pdbx_strand_id
1 'polypeptide(L)'
;MYADRLGAHRGARLNPLALLASKGVPLAFGSDTPVTRMDPWGTVRAAAHHRTPGSAVSVRAAFAAATRGAWRAGGVRDGVTGTLVPGAPASYAVWDTGPLAVSAPPDAVQRWSTDARARVPALPLLGSDDPLPRCLRTVHRGEVIYG
;
A
#
# COMPACT_ATOMS: atom_id res chain seq x y z
N MET A 1 12.62 20.41 7.30
CA MET A 1 13.41 19.86 6.17
C MET A 1 12.81 20.19 4.81
N TYR A 2 11.56 19.79 4.46
CA TYR A 2 10.99 20.18 3.16
C TYR A 2 10.59 21.66 3.11
N ALA A 3 9.99 22.19 4.20
CA ALA A 3 9.62 23.58 4.29
C ALA A 3 10.82 24.52 4.11
N ASP A 4 11.98 24.13 4.64
CA ASP A 4 13.22 24.91 4.55
C ASP A 4 13.77 25.00 3.12
N ARG A 5 13.53 23.94 2.34
CA ARG A 5 14.04 23.86 0.94
C ARG A 5 13.03 24.34 -0.10
N LEU A 6 11.74 24.15 0.14
CA LEU A 6 10.67 24.40 -0.83
C LEU A 6 9.77 25.58 -0.43
N GLY A 7 9.99 26.15 0.76
CA GLY A 7 9.10 27.10 1.40
C GLY A 7 7.90 26.42 2.08
N ALA A 8 7.35 27.05 3.12
CA ALA A 8 6.29 26.50 3.96
C ALA A 8 5.05 26.09 3.15
N HIS A 9 4.61 26.93 2.21
CA HIS A 9 3.42 26.69 1.39
C HIS A 9 3.54 25.45 0.50
N ARG A 10 4.68 25.28 -0.17
CA ARG A 10 4.92 24.10 -1.03
C ARG A 10 5.18 22.85 -0.18
N GLY A 11 5.93 22.99 0.90
CA GLY A 11 6.20 21.90 1.84
C GLY A 11 4.94 21.32 2.48
N ALA A 12 3.94 22.15 2.78
CA ALA A 12 2.65 21.73 3.33
C ALA A 12 1.74 21.01 2.33
N ARG A 13 2.10 20.97 1.05
CA ARG A 13 1.30 20.35 -0.03
C ARG A 13 1.98 19.15 -0.68
N LEU A 14 3.06 18.66 -0.09
CA LEU A 14 3.78 17.51 -0.61
C LEU A 14 2.96 16.22 -0.50
N ASN A 15 3.11 15.39 -1.52
CA ASN A 15 2.48 14.07 -1.61
C ASN A 15 0.96 14.11 -1.36
N PRO A 16 0.17 14.83 -2.16
CA PRO A 16 -1.27 14.96 -1.98
C PRO A 16 -2.00 13.69 -2.45
N LEU A 17 -1.75 12.55 -1.76
CA LEU A 17 -2.16 11.21 -2.20
C LEU A 17 -3.69 11.11 -2.36
N ALA A 18 -4.45 11.59 -1.37
CA ALA A 18 -5.91 11.56 -1.41
C ALA A 18 -6.47 12.40 -2.56
N LEU A 19 -5.89 13.58 -2.83
CA LEU A 19 -6.30 14.42 -3.96
C LEU A 19 -6.02 13.71 -5.29
N LEU A 20 -4.84 13.11 -5.46
CA LEU A 20 -4.51 12.37 -6.67
C LEU A 20 -5.46 11.19 -6.87
N ALA A 21 -5.70 10.41 -5.82
CA ALA A 21 -6.63 9.29 -5.85
C ALA A 21 -8.06 9.73 -6.19
N SER A 22 -8.56 10.84 -5.61
CA SER A 22 -9.91 11.37 -5.87
C SER A 22 -10.08 11.86 -7.31
N LYS A 23 -8.99 12.21 -7.98
CA LYS A 23 -8.97 12.57 -9.41
C LYS A 23 -8.74 11.38 -10.33
N GLY A 24 -8.77 10.16 -9.81
CA GLY A 24 -8.56 8.94 -10.59
C GLY A 24 -7.10 8.72 -11.03
N VAL A 25 -6.15 9.46 -10.46
CA VAL A 25 -4.71 9.26 -10.76
C VAL A 25 -4.25 7.97 -10.07
N PRO A 26 -3.74 6.98 -10.83
CA PRO A 26 -3.22 5.75 -10.25
C PRO A 26 -2.01 6.03 -9.37
N LEU A 27 -2.00 5.48 -8.16
CA LEU A 27 -0.87 5.56 -7.27
C LEU A 27 0.03 4.33 -7.39
N ALA A 28 1.34 4.55 -7.24
CA ALA A 28 2.34 3.50 -7.10
C ALA A 28 3.33 3.90 -6.01
N PHE A 29 3.71 2.94 -5.16
CA PHE A 29 4.66 3.17 -4.08
C PHE A 29 5.91 2.30 -4.26
N GLY A 30 7.04 2.87 -3.91
CA GLY A 30 8.34 2.21 -3.87
C GLY A 30 9.14 2.70 -2.66
N SER A 31 10.24 1.99 -2.36
CA SER A 31 11.09 2.29 -1.19
C SER A 31 12.15 3.35 -1.45
N ASP A 32 12.51 3.57 -2.71
CA ASP A 32 13.69 4.38 -3.07
C ASP A 32 14.99 3.87 -2.39
N THR A 33 15.05 2.56 -2.17
CA THR A 33 16.24 1.91 -1.59
C THR A 33 17.47 2.14 -2.50
N PRO A 34 18.66 2.51 -1.95
CA PRO A 34 19.03 2.51 -0.55
C PRO A 34 18.83 3.84 0.20
N VAL A 35 18.20 4.84 -0.41
CA VAL A 35 17.97 6.15 0.22
C VAL A 35 17.08 6.02 1.46
N THR A 36 16.05 5.17 1.36
CA THR A 36 15.25 4.74 2.51
C THR A 36 15.31 3.21 2.65
N ARG A 37 14.94 2.70 3.81
CA ARG A 37 14.86 1.26 4.06
C ARG A 37 13.79 0.63 3.16
N MET A 38 14.03 -0.63 2.76
CA MET A 38 12.97 -1.44 2.16
C MET A 38 11.99 -1.85 3.26
N ASP A 39 10.95 -1.05 3.43
CA ASP A 39 9.90 -1.25 4.42
C ASP A 39 8.52 -1.00 3.78
N PRO A 40 7.97 -2.00 3.06
CA PRO A 40 6.72 -1.83 2.33
C PRO A 40 5.53 -1.57 3.27
N TRP A 41 5.48 -2.19 4.45
CA TRP A 41 4.39 -1.95 5.40
C TRP A 41 4.52 -0.61 6.11
N GLY A 42 5.73 -0.14 6.37
CA GLY A 42 5.98 1.22 6.83
C GLY A 42 5.53 2.26 5.80
N THR A 43 5.74 1.99 4.51
CA THR A 43 5.25 2.84 3.42
C THR A 43 3.72 2.88 3.39
N VAL A 44 3.04 1.73 3.51
CA VAL A 44 1.58 1.66 3.57
C VAL A 44 1.06 2.42 4.79
N ARG A 45 1.67 2.21 5.98
CA ARG A 45 1.30 2.95 7.20
C ARG A 45 1.49 4.45 7.05
N ALA A 46 2.62 4.89 6.50
CA ALA A 46 2.90 6.31 6.29
C ALA A 46 1.91 6.98 5.33
N ALA A 47 1.43 6.28 4.31
CA ALA A 47 0.41 6.78 3.41
C ALA A 47 -0.99 6.82 4.05
N ALA A 48 -1.30 5.85 4.93
CA ALA A 48 -2.57 5.80 5.67
C ALA A 48 -2.62 6.82 6.82
N HIS A 49 -1.48 7.13 7.42
CA HIS A 49 -1.32 8.13 8.49
C HIS A 49 -0.50 9.33 8.01
N HIS A 50 -0.86 9.85 6.85
CA HIS A 50 -0.10 10.91 6.19
C HIS A 50 -0.02 12.17 7.06
N ARG A 51 1.19 12.74 7.19
CA ARG A 51 1.45 13.92 8.05
C ARG A 51 0.76 15.19 7.54
N THR A 52 0.55 15.31 6.23
CA THR A 52 -0.19 16.43 5.65
C THR A 52 -1.68 16.18 5.80
N PRO A 53 -2.43 17.04 6.51
CA PRO A 53 -3.86 16.88 6.68
C PRO A 53 -4.58 16.73 5.33
N GLY A 54 -5.54 15.80 5.25
CA GLY A 54 -6.32 15.56 4.03
C GLY A 54 -5.57 14.85 2.90
N SER A 55 -4.32 14.41 3.13
CA SER A 55 -3.53 13.68 2.10
C SER A 55 -3.50 12.17 2.32
N ALA A 56 -3.99 11.66 3.45
CA ALA A 56 -4.03 10.23 3.75
C ALA A 56 -4.94 9.48 2.79
N VAL A 57 -4.57 8.25 2.47
CA VAL A 57 -5.41 7.29 1.75
C VAL A 57 -5.70 6.09 2.66
N SER A 58 -6.73 5.30 2.33
CA SER A 58 -7.02 4.10 3.12
C SER A 58 -5.85 3.10 3.06
N VAL A 59 -5.68 2.28 4.11
CA VAL A 59 -4.69 1.18 4.14
C VAL A 59 -4.81 0.30 2.89
N ARG A 60 -6.05 0.02 2.48
CA ARG A 60 -6.33 -0.74 1.26
C ARG A 60 -5.83 -0.07 -0.02
N ALA A 61 -6.05 1.23 -0.17
CA ALA A 61 -5.57 1.99 -1.33
C ALA A 61 -4.04 2.05 -1.34
N ALA A 62 -3.42 2.26 -0.18
CA ALA A 62 -1.98 2.25 -0.03
C ALA A 62 -1.38 0.87 -0.34
N PHE A 63 -1.99 -0.22 0.15
CA PHE A 63 -1.59 -1.60 -0.17
C PHE A 63 -1.70 -1.89 -1.68
N ALA A 64 -2.81 -1.48 -2.31
CA ALA A 64 -2.97 -1.64 -3.76
C ALA A 64 -1.92 -0.85 -4.55
N ALA A 65 -1.54 0.35 -4.08
CA ALA A 65 -0.47 1.15 -4.69
C ALA A 65 0.91 0.49 -4.54
N ALA A 66 1.19 -0.15 -3.39
CA ALA A 66 2.44 -0.86 -3.13
C ALA A 66 2.55 -2.23 -3.85
N THR A 67 1.45 -2.77 -4.35
CA THR A 67 1.40 -4.08 -5.05
C THR A 67 1.09 -3.89 -6.53
N ARG A 68 -0.17 -3.97 -6.93
CA ARG A 68 -0.59 -3.83 -8.33
C ARG A 68 -0.20 -2.48 -8.95
N GLY A 69 -0.22 -1.42 -8.16
CA GLY A 69 0.18 -0.08 -8.59
C GLY A 69 1.65 -0.04 -8.98
N ALA A 70 2.52 -0.65 -8.20
CA ALA A 70 3.96 -0.72 -8.48
C ALA A 70 4.24 -1.48 -9.80
N TRP A 71 3.60 -2.63 -10.02
CA TRP A 71 3.73 -3.38 -11.28
C TRP A 71 3.24 -2.58 -12.48
N ARG A 72 2.11 -1.88 -12.34
CA ARG A 72 1.58 -1.00 -13.39
C ARG A 72 2.54 0.14 -13.72
N ALA A 73 3.16 0.76 -12.72
CA ALA A 73 4.18 1.79 -12.93
C ALA A 73 5.41 1.23 -13.64
N GLY A 74 5.77 -0.03 -13.38
CA GLY A 74 6.80 -0.78 -14.12
C GLY A 74 6.39 -1.24 -15.53
N GLY A 75 5.22 -0.80 -16.03
CA GLY A 75 4.76 -1.11 -17.39
C GLY A 75 3.97 -2.42 -17.54
N VAL A 76 3.80 -3.20 -16.48
CA VAL A 76 3.04 -4.46 -16.52
C VAL A 76 1.54 -4.16 -16.49
N ARG A 77 0.82 -4.60 -17.53
CA ARG A 77 -0.62 -4.29 -17.74
C ARG A 77 -1.47 -5.54 -18.05
N ASP A 78 -1.01 -6.71 -17.61
CA ASP A 78 -1.70 -8.00 -17.85
C ASP A 78 -2.97 -8.19 -16.99
N GLY A 79 -3.21 -7.30 -16.03
CA GLY A 79 -4.37 -7.33 -15.15
C GLY A 79 -4.29 -8.35 -14.00
N VAL A 80 -3.30 -9.24 -13.99
CA VAL A 80 -3.17 -10.31 -12.99
C VAL A 80 -1.89 -10.23 -12.17
N THR A 81 -0.80 -9.69 -12.70
CA THR A 81 0.45 -9.51 -11.94
C THR A 81 0.24 -8.58 -10.74
N GLY A 82 0.80 -8.95 -9.60
CA GLY A 82 0.59 -8.27 -8.32
C GLY A 82 -0.69 -8.69 -7.60
N THR A 83 -1.30 -9.81 -8.03
CA THR A 83 -2.44 -10.45 -7.37
C THR A 83 -2.16 -11.94 -7.14
N LEU A 84 -2.96 -12.59 -6.29
CA LEU A 84 -2.92 -14.03 -6.05
C LEU A 84 -4.17 -14.68 -6.69
N VAL A 85 -4.22 -14.67 -8.02
CA VAL A 85 -5.31 -15.28 -8.79
C VAL A 85 -4.75 -16.35 -9.73
N PRO A 86 -5.56 -17.34 -10.15
CA PRO A 86 -5.14 -18.31 -11.15
C PRO A 86 -4.64 -17.62 -12.42
N GLY A 87 -3.50 -18.06 -12.94
CA GLY A 87 -2.85 -17.47 -14.12
C GLY A 87 -1.90 -16.31 -13.83
N ALA A 88 -1.87 -15.76 -12.60
CA ALA A 88 -0.87 -14.77 -12.22
C ALA A 88 0.52 -15.42 -12.05
N PRO A 89 1.62 -14.70 -12.37
CA PRO A 89 2.95 -15.15 -12.00
C PRO A 89 3.05 -15.40 -10.49
N ALA A 90 3.68 -16.51 -10.09
CA ALA A 90 3.86 -16.88 -8.69
C ALA A 90 4.87 -15.94 -8.00
N SER A 91 4.50 -14.67 -7.83
CA SER A 91 5.29 -13.64 -7.15
C SER A 91 4.51 -13.14 -5.94
N TYR A 92 5.00 -13.46 -4.73
CA TYR A 92 4.33 -13.13 -3.49
C TYR A 92 5.32 -13.04 -2.33
N ALA A 93 4.86 -12.43 -1.23
CA ALA A 93 5.59 -12.43 0.04
C ALA A 93 4.70 -12.97 1.16
N VAL A 94 5.31 -13.71 2.07
CA VAL A 94 4.69 -14.24 3.29
C VAL A 94 5.14 -13.39 4.46
N TRP A 95 4.18 -13.00 5.28
CA TRP A 95 4.42 -12.09 6.39
C TRP A 95 3.92 -12.66 7.70
N ASP A 96 4.74 -12.54 8.74
CA ASP A 96 4.29 -12.70 10.12
C ASP A 96 3.63 -11.39 10.54
N THR A 97 2.38 -11.45 10.95
CA THR A 97 1.59 -10.26 11.24
C THR A 97 0.69 -10.50 12.45
N GLY A 98 0.33 -9.43 13.13
CA GLY A 98 -0.73 -9.44 14.13
C GLY A 98 -2.11 -9.71 13.52
N PRO A 99 -3.19 -9.43 14.27
CA PRO A 99 -4.55 -9.64 13.80
C PRO A 99 -4.83 -8.96 12.46
N LEU A 100 -5.53 -9.67 11.59
CA LEU A 100 -6.00 -9.11 10.33
C LEU A 100 -7.39 -8.51 10.53
N ALA A 101 -7.60 -7.32 10.00
CA ALA A 101 -8.88 -6.63 10.03
C ALA A 101 -9.31 -6.21 8.63
N VAL A 102 -10.61 -6.22 8.42
CA VAL A 102 -11.21 -5.60 7.25
C VAL A 102 -11.58 -4.17 7.64
N SER A 103 -10.75 -3.22 7.25
CA SER A 103 -11.05 -1.80 7.42
C SER A 103 -12.13 -1.40 6.43
N ALA A 104 -13.37 -1.30 6.91
CA ALA A 104 -14.46 -0.66 6.19
C ALA A 104 -14.63 0.76 6.75
N PRO A 105 -14.70 1.80 5.91
CA PRO A 105 -15.22 3.08 6.34
C PRO A 105 -16.66 2.94 6.85
N PRO A 106 -17.12 3.82 7.73
CA PRO A 106 -18.42 3.70 8.38
C PRO A 106 -19.64 3.94 7.45
N ASP A 107 -19.43 4.15 6.16
CA ASP A 107 -20.55 4.40 5.25
C ASP A 107 -21.20 3.10 4.75
N ALA A 108 -22.51 3.20 4.45
CA ALA A 108 -23.34 2.04 4.08
C ALA A 108 -22.89 1.38 2.75
N VAL A 109 -22.29 2.13 1.84
CA VAL A 109 -21.86 1.64 0.53
C VAL A 109 -20.63 0.74 0.66
N GLN A 110 -19.78 1.01 1.63
CA GLN A 110 -18.56 0.24 1.83
C GLN A 110 -18.73 -0.99 2.74
N ARG A 111 -19.86 -1.15 3.41
CA ARG A 111 -20.18 -2.39 4.15
C ARG A 111 -20.23 -3.62 3.23
N TRP A 112 -20.58 -3.44 1.99
CA TRP A 112 -20.56 -4.50 0.99
C TRP A 112 -19.16 -5.02 0.69
N SER A 113 -18.14 -4.21 0.92
CA SER A 113 -16.74 -4.60 0.69
C SER A 113 -16.15 -5.44 1.82
N THR A 114 -16.87 -5.67 2.92
CA THR A 114 -16.45 -6.55 4.03
C THR A 114 -16.90 -8.00 3.84
N ASP A 115 -17.76 -8.28 2.88
CA ASP A 115 -18.11 -9.64 2.50
C ASP A 115 -16.87 -10.34 1.92
N ALA A 116 -16.55 -11.54 2.40
CA ALA A 116 -15.45 -12.35 1.87
C ALA A 116 -15.60 -12.58 0.36
N ARG A 117 -16.83 -12.58 -0.15
CA ARG A 117 -17.14 -12.67 -1.58
C ARG A 117 -16.78 -11.41 -2.36
N ALA A 118 -16.66 -10.25 -1.72
CA ALA A 118 -16.24 -9.00 -2.36
C ALA A 118 -14.74 -8.97 -2.68
N ARG A 119 -13.98 -10.00 -2.35
CA ARG A 119 -12.52 -10.12 -2.56
C ARG A 119 -11.72 -8.95 -1.96
N VAL A 120 -12.21 -8.39 -0.86
CA VAL A 120 -11.46 -7.39 -0.11
C VAL A 120 -10.52 -8.13 0.83
N PRO A 121 -9.20 -7.98 0.68
CA PRO A 121 -8.27 -8.63 1.59
C PRO A 121 -8.40 -8.04 2.98
N ALA A 122 -8.42 -8.90 4.01
CA ALA A 122 -8.12 -8.47 5.36
C ALA A 122 -6.63 -8.07 5.41
N LEU A 123 -6.35 -6.95 6.07
CA LEU A 123 -5.00 -6.40 6.17
C LEU A 123 -4.60 -6.27 7.63
N PRO A 124 -3.29 -6.26 7.95
CA PRO A 124 -2.81 -5.99 9.30
C PRO A 124 -3.33 -4.65 9.81
N LEU A 125 -3.55 -4.57 11.12
CA LEU A 125 -3.72 -3.28 11.79
C LEU A 125 -2.40 -2.53 11.70
N LEU A 126 -2.47 -1.26 11.28
CA LEU A 126 -1.31 -0.39 11.03
C LEU A 126 -1.46 0.94 11.78
N GLY A 127 -1.97 0.92 13.01
CA GLY A 127 -1.95 2.09 13.89
C GLY A 127 -0.52 2.57 14.16
N SER A 128 -0.39 3.76 14.73
CA SER A 128 0.92 4.38 14.99
C SER A 128 1.85 3.48 15.83
N ASP A 129 1.27 2.76 16.79
CA ASP A 129 1.97 1.94 17.76
C ASP A 129 1.92 0.43 17.47
N ASP A 130 1.18 0.04 16.43
CA ASP A 130 1.09 -1.36 16.02
C ASP A 130 2.44 -1.83 15.46
N PRO A 131 2.89 -3.07 15.78
CA PRO A 131 4.07 -3.63 15.18
C PRO A 131 3.86 -3.85 13.67
N LEU A 132 4.86 -3.51 12.88
CA LEU A 132 4.82 -3.77 11.45
C LEU A 132 5.01 -5.26 11.15
N PRO A 133 4.33 -5.80 10.13
CA PRO A 133 4.55 -7.16 9.66
C PRO A 133 6.01 -7.43 9.32
N ARG A 134 6.50 -8.63 9.71
CA ARG A 134 7.85 -9.11 9.42
C ARG A 134 7.82 -10.07 8.23
N CYS A 135 8.64 -9.81 7.22
CA CYS A 135 8.75 -10.71 6.08
C CYS A 135 9.36 -12.05 6.50
N LEU A 136 8.69 -13.14 6.16
CA LEU A 136 9.16 -14.51 6.37
C LEU A 136 9.74 -15.10 5.08
N ARG A 137 9.14 -14.77 3.93
CA ARG A 137 9.56 -15.32 2.65
C ARG A 137 9.14 -14.40 1.51
N THR A 138 9.98 -14.31 0.49
CA THR A 138 9.64 -13.68 -0.79
C THR A 138 9.89 -14.66 -1.93
N VAL A 139 8.89 -14.79 -2.79
CA VAL A 139 8.95 -15.62 -3.99
C VAL A 139 8.76 -14.72 -5.21
N HIS A 140 9.62 -14.87 -6.20
CA HIS A 140 9.52 -14.19 -7.47
C HIS A 140 9.44 -15.20 -8.60
N ARG A 141 8.31 -15.22 -9.32
CA ARG A 141 8.03 -16.15 -10.43
C ARG A 141 8.28 -17.63 -10.08
N GLY A 142 7.93 -18.03 -8.86
CA GLY A 142 8.10 -19.39 -8.36
C GLY A 142 9.45 -19.66 -7.69
N GLU A 143 10.41 -18.76 -7.78
CA GLU A 143 11.71 -18.86 -7.15
C GLU A 143 11.73 -18.15 -5.79
N VAL A 144 12.23 -18.84 -4.74
CA VAL A 144 12.42 -18.23 -3.41
C VAL A 144 13.66 -17.35 -3.46
N ILE A 145 13.47 -16.04 -3.25
CA ILE A 145 14.56 -15.05 -3.25
C ILE A 145 14.89 -14.54 -1.84
N TYR A 146 14.05 -14.88 -0.85
CA TYR A 146 14.26 -14.56 0.56
C TYR A 146 13.45 -15.53 1.44
N GLY A 147 14.03 -15.98 2.58
CA GLY A 147 13.38 -16.83 3.60
C GLY A 147 13.93 -18.23 3.71
#